data_745f264cda34acff01e460b88d495e38
#
_entry.id   745f264cda34acff01e460b88d495e38
#
_cell.length_a   1.000
_cell.length_b   1.000
_cell.length_c   1.000
_cell.angle_alpha   90.00
_cell.angle_beta   90.00
_cell.angle_gamma   90.00
#
_symmetry.space_group_name_H-M   'P 1'
#
loop_
_entity.id
_entity.type
_entity.pdbx_description
1 polymer ?
#
loop_
_entity_poly.entity_id
_entity_poly.type
_entity_poly.pdbx_seq_one_letter_code
_entity_poly.pdbx_strand_id
1 'polypeptide(L)'
;MLILFFSNNTNLYVPLEKDIEFLKKFGKRLKKLREEKNIMQAQLSFEADIQISQISRIERGQISTTISNLKLICKILDVSLKDFFDFEY
;
A
#
# COMPACT_ATOMS: atom_id res chain seq x y z
N MET A 1 6.04 1.10 24.65
CA MET A 1 6.03 -0.33 24.39
C MET A 1 5.33 -0.60 23.08
N LEU A 2 5.91 -1.42 22.27
CA LEU A 2 5.31 -1.79 21.00
C LEU A 2 4.44 -3.02 21.21
N ILE A 3 3.18 -2.91 20.85
CA ILE A 3 2.29 -4.06 20.85
C ILE A 3 2.03 -4.42 19.41
N LEU A 4 2.44 -5.60 19.06
CA LEU A 4 2.20 -6.16 17.74
C LEU A 4 1.01 -7.09 17.82
N PHE A 5 -0.02 -6.74 17.11
CA PHE A 5 -1.13 -7.65 16.90
C PHE A 5 -1.00 -8.24 15.53
N PHE A 6 -0.85 -9.54 15.51
CA PHE A 6 -0.93 -10.25 14.26
C PHE A 6 -2.33 -10.77 14.16
N SER A 7 -3.00 -10.39 13.12
CA SER A 7 -4.25 -11.02 12.78
C SER A 7 -3.96 -12.52 12.59
N ASN A 8 -4.62 -13.36 13.33
CA ASN A 8 -4.41 -14.81 13.23
C ASN A 8 -4.54 -15.23 11.78
N ASN A 9 -3.58 -16.02 11.30
CA ASN A 9 -3.58 -16.64 9.98
C ASN A 9 -3.29 -15.70 8.81
N THR A 10 -3.10 -14.42 9.01
CA THR A 10 -2.89 -13.48 7.89
C THR A 10 -1.53 -12.84 7.90
N ASN A 11 -0.78 -12.91 8.99
CA ASN A 11 0.49 -12.22 9.15
C ASN A 11 0.40 -10.72 8.86
N LEU A 12 -0.78 -10.15 9.00
CA LEU A 12 -0.97 -8.74 8.77
C LEU A 12 -0.61 -7.95 10.01
N TYR A 13 0.23 -6.94 9.83
CA TYR A 13 0.56 -6.00 10.88
C TYR A 13 -0.60 -5.05 11.08
N VAL A 14 -1.13 -5.01 12.30
CA VAL A 14 -2.16 -4.04 12.66
C VAL A 14 -1.43 -2.79 13.15
N PRO A 15 -1.53 -1.66 12.42
CA PRO A 15 -0.74 -0.49 12.77
C PRO A 15 -1.19 0.13 14.09
N LEU A 16 -0.22 0.70 14.81
CA LEU A 16 -0.50 1.51 15.97
C LEU A 16 -1.16 2.81 15.54
N GLU A 17 -1.89 3.43 16.46
CA GLU A 17 -2.64 4.66 16.17
C GLU A 17 -1.75 5.73 15.51
N LYS A 18 -0.52 5.90 15.98
CA LYS A 18 0.39 6.90 15.44
C LYS A 18 0.83 6.63 14.00
N ASP A 19 0.67 5.40 13.51
CA ASP A 19 1.02 5.03 12.14
C ASP A 19 -0.14 5.23 11.17
N ILE A 20 -1.35 5.39 11.67
CA ILE A 20 -2.55 5.44 10.84
C ILE A 20 -2.50 6.62 9.88
N GLU A 21 -2.08 7.78 10.35
CA GLU A 21 -2.01 8.98 9.53
C GLU A 21 -1.04 8.80 8.36
N PHE A 22 0.14 8.25 8.65
CA PHE A 22 1.11 7.96 7.60
C PHE A 22 0.56 6.97 6.58
N LEU A 23 -0.08 5.89 7.05
CA LEU A 23 -0.62 4.88 6.15
C LEU A 23 -1.76 5.42 5.29
N LYS A 24 -2.55 6.35 5.81
CA LYS A 24 -3.57 7.02 5.01
C LYS A 24 -2.96 7.85 3.90
N LYS A 25 -1.91 8.59 4.19
CA LYS A 25 -1.21 9.40 3.19
C LYS A 25 -0.53 8.51 2.15
N PHE A 26 0.09 7.44 2.60
CA PHE A 26 0.69 6.43 1.73
C PHE A 26 -0.35 5.83 0.79
N GLY A 27 -1.49 5.42 1.33
CA GLY A 27 -2.56 4.82 0.55
C GLY A 27 -3.14 5.79 -0.48
N LYS A 28 -3.31 7.05 -0.12
CA LYS A 28 -3.75 8.09 -1.06
C LYS A 28 -2.74 8.29 -2.18
N ARG A 29 -1.46 8.25 -1.86
CA ARG A 29 -0.40 8.38 -2.87
C ARG A 29 -0.47 7.23 -3.86
N LEU A 30 -0.61 6.00 -3.36
CA LEU A 30 -0.73 4.83 -4.23
C LEU A 30 -1.94 4.96 -5.15
N LYS A 31 -3.08 5.31 -4.59
CA LYS A 31 -4.31 5.47 -5.38
C LYS A 31 -4.15 6.54 -6.45
N LYS A 32 -3.56 7.69 -6.09
CA LYS A 32 -3.33 8.78 -7.03
C LYS A 32 -2.45 8.35 -8.19
N LEU A 33 -1.31 7.71 -7.90
CA LEU A 33 -0.40 7.26 -8.94
C LEU A 33 -1.06 6.21 -9.84
N ARG A 34 -1.80 5.30 -9.24
CA ARG A 34 -2.53 4.28 -9.99
C ARG A 34 -3.54 4.91 -10.94
N GLU A 35 -4.33 5.85 -10.44
CA GLU A 35 -5.35 6.53 -11.26
C GLU A 35 -4.74 7.38 -12.36
N GLU A 36 -3.62 8.05 -12.07
CA GLU A 36 -2.89 8.82 -13.09
C GLU A 36 -2.40 7.94 -14.24
N LYS A 37 -2.13 6.68 -13.97
CA LYS A 37 -1.70 5.72 -14.98
C LYS A 37 -2.88 4.98 -15.61
N ASN A 38 -4.10 5.31 -15.23
CA ASN A 38 -5.32 4.66 -15.71
C ASN A 38 -5.33 3.15 -15.44
N ILE A 39 -4.81 2.75 -14.29
CA ILE A 39 -4.75 1.35 -13.86
C ILE A 39 -5.80 1.13 -12.80
N MET A 40 -6.69 0.16 -13.01
CA MET A 40 -7.71 -0.21 -12.03
C MET A 40 -7.10 -1.08 -10.93
N GLN A 41 -7.75 -1.08 -9.76
CA GLN A 41 -7.30 -1.97 -8.67
C GLN A 41 -7.22 -3.42 -9.12
N ALA A 42 -8.19 -3.88 -9.90
CA ALA A 42 -8.20 -5.26 -10.38
C ALA A 42 -6.99 -5.58 -11.25
N GLN A 43 -6.59 -4.64 -12.11
CA GLN A 43 -5.40 -4.82 -12.94
C GLN A 43 -4.14 -4.87 -12.10
N LEU A 44 -4.00 -3.95 -11.15
CA LEU A 44 -2.84 -3.94 -10.25
C LEU A 44 -2.78 -5.23 -9.43
N SER A 45 -3.92 -5.69 -8.94
CA SER A 45 -4.04 -6.96 -8.22
C SER A 45 -3.52 -8.13 -9.06
N PHE A 46 -3.95 -8.20 -10.30
CA PHE A 46 -3.54 -9.27 -11.20
C PHE A 46 -2.03 -9.23 -11.47
N GLU A 47 -1.50 -8.07 -11.82
CA GLU A 47 -0.10 -7.93 -12.21
C GLU A 47 0.86 -8.06 -11.02
N ALA A 48 0.45 -7.62 -9.84
CA ALA A 48 1.29 -7.69 -8.65
C ALA A 48 1.11 -8.99 -7.86
N ASP A 49 0.15 -9.81 -8.24
CA ASP A 49 -0.22 -11.02 -7.50
C ASP A 49 -0.52 -10.70 -6.04
N ILE A 50 -1.29 -9.64 -5.83
CA ILE A 50 -1.78 -9.20 -4.52
C ILE A 50 -3.30 -9.20 -4.59
N GLN A 51 -3.96 -9.75 -3.58
CA GLN A 51 -5.42 -9.77 -3.56
C GLN A 51 -5.98 -8.35 -3.65
N ILE A 52 -7.03 -8.17 -4.44
CA ILE A 52 -7.65 -6.87 -4.64
C ILE A 52 -8.13 -6.25 -3.31
N SER A 53 -8.60 -7.09 -2.38
CA SER A 53 -9.00 -6.63 -1.06
C SER A 53 -7.83 -6.03 -0.28
N GLN A 54 -6.63 -6.58 -0.45
CA GLN A 54 -5.42 -6.02 0.17
C GLN A 54 -5.06 -4.67 -0.45
N ILE A 55 -5.10 -4.57 -1.78
CA ILE A 55 -4.83 -3.30 -2.46
C ILE A 55 -5.82 -2.24 -1.98
N SER A 56 -7.09 -2.56 -1.92
CA SER A 56 -8.11 -1.65 -1.43
C SER A 56 -7.82 -1.18 0.00
N ARG A 57 -7.43 -2.10 0.89
CA ARG A 57 -7.11 -1.76 2.27
C ARG A 57 -5.86 -0.91 2.39
N ILE A 58 -4.85 -1.18 1.57
CA ILE A 58 -3.62 -0.37 1.54
C ILE A 58 -3.98 1.06 1.11
N GLU A 59 -4.77 1.21 0.06
CA GLU A 59 -5.18 2.53 -0.43
C GLU A 59 -6.00 3.31 0.58
N ARG A 60 -6.74 2.61 1.44
CA ARG A 60 -7.53 3.24 2.50
C ARG A 60 -6.73 3.47 3.79
N GLY A 61 -5.47 3.09 3.80
CA GLY A 61 -4.61 3.27 4.97
C GLY A 61 -4.92 2.32 6.12
N GLN A 62 -5.55 1.19 5.83
CA GLN A 62 -5.96 0.23 6.85
C GLN A 62 -4.89 -0.81 7.16
N ILE A 63 -4.03 -1.11 6.22
CA ILE A 63 -2.93 -2.04 6.40
C ILE A 63 -1.67 -1.51 5.73
N SER A 64 -0.53 -2.01 6.18
CA SER A 64 0.75 -1.76 5.56
C SER A 64 1.00 -2.75 4.43
N THR A 65 2.05 -2.52 3.69
CA THR A 65 2.52 -3.48 2.68
C THR A 65 4.01 -3.73 2.90
N THR A 66 4.52 -4.79 2.30
CA THR A 66 5.94 -5.08 2.35
C THR A 66 6.71 -4.20 1.36
N ILE A 67 7.99 -3.98 1.65
CA ILE A 67 8.88 -3.26 0.73
C ILE A 67 8.95 -3.98 -0.62
N SER A 68 8.97 -5.31 -0.61
CA SER A 68 9.02 -6.08 -1.84
C SER A 68 7.77 -5.88 -2.69
N ASN A 69 6.60 -5.88 -2.06
CA ASN A 69 5.36 -5.61 -2.76
C ASN A 69 5.32 -4.18 -3.30
N LEU A 70 5.79 -3.23 -2.51
CA LEU A 70 5.84 -1.83 -2.95
C LEU A 70 6.76 -1.67 -4.16
N LYS A 71 7.92 -2.31 -4.15
CA LYS A 71 8.84 -2.25 -5.28
C LYS A 71 8.16 -2.77 -6.55
N LEU A 72 7.44 -3.88 -6.46
CA LEU A 72 6.73 -4.44 -7.58
C LEU A 72 5.60 -3.53 -8.06
N ILE A 73 4.84 -2.97 -7.13
CA ILE A 73 3.78 -2.02 -7.46
C ILE A 73 4.36 -0.80 -8.20
N CYS A 74 5.45 -0.26 -7.71
CA CYS A 74 6.11 0.88 -8.37
C CYS A 74 6.57 0.52 -9.78
N LYS A 75 7.08 -0.69 -9.98
CA LYS A 75 7.48 -1.16 -11.30
C LYS A 75 6.27 -1.19 -12.25
N ILE A 76 5.15 -1.72 -11.78
CA ILE A 76 3.92 -1.79 -12.59
C ILE A 76 3.42 -0.39 -12.91
N LEU A 77 3.48 0.53 -11.95
CA LEU A 77 3.04 1.92 -12.13
C LEU A 77 4.08 2.77 -12.88
N ASP A 78 5.24 2.22 -13.18
CA ASP A 78 6.33 2.93 -13.85
C ASP A 78 6.76 4.18 -13.09
N VAL A 79 6.93 4.05 -11.78
CA VAL A 79 7.48 5.10 -10.93
C VAL A 79 8.63 4.51 -10.10
N SER A 80 9.62 5.34 -9.79
CA SER A 80 10.68 4.93 -8.87
C SER A 80 10.17 4.94 -7.44
N LEU A 81 10.83 4.19 -6.55
CA LEU A 81 10.51 4.28 -5.13
C LEU A 81 10.70 5.70 -4.61
N LYS A 82 11.73 6.39 -5.09
CA LYS A 82 11.99 7.77 -4.73
C LYS A 82 10.80 8.66 -5.11
N ASP A 83 10.31 8.55 -6.33
CA ASP A 83 9.19 9.35 -6.80
C ASP A 83 7.90 8.97 -6.09
N PHE A 84 7.73 7.69 -5.77
CA PHE A 84 6.56 7.26 -5.00
C PHE A 84 6.47 8.03 -3.68
N PHE A 85 7.59 8.18 -2.98
CA PHE A 85 7.63 8.83 -1.67
C PHE A 85 7.76 10.36 -1.75
N ASP A 86 7.62 10.94 -2.92
CA ASP A 86 7.62 12.40 -3.08
C ASP A 86 6.24 12.96 -2.69
N PHE A 87 5.93 12.90 -1.41
CA PHE A 87 4.73 13.48 -0.82
C PHE A 87 5.01 13.81 0.65
N GLU A 88 4.19 14.68 1.21
CA GLU A 88 4.31 15.02 2.63
C GLU A 88 3.72 13.94 3.52
N TYR A 89 4.50 13.52 4.51
CA TYR A 89 4.06 12.52 5.46
C TYR A 89 4.50 12.80 6.89
#